data_a3a4575847c95529a18e209963a5959f
#
_entry.id   a3a4575847c95529a18e209963a5959f
#
_cell.length_a   1.000
_cell.length_b   1.000
_cell.length_c   1.000
_cell.angle_alpha   90.00
_cell.angle_beta   90.00
_cell.angle_gamma   90.00
#
_symmetry.space_group_name_H-M   'P 1'
#
loop_
_entity.id
_entity.type
_entity.pdbx_description
1 polymer ?
#
loop_
_entity_poly.entity_id
_entity_poly.type
_entity_poly.pdbx_seq_one_letter_code
_entity_poly.pdbx_strand_id
1 'polypeptide(L)'
;MADELTPRSDDFGLAKADQSKAPITNHESASFSKQLIGFWVTFKTMFKKVNTVQYPEVKEPTAERFHGRHQLNRHPDGLEKCIGCELCAWACPADAIYVEGADNKDGAQFSPGERYGKVYQINYLRCIFCGLCIEACPTRALTMTNEYELADSTRGKLIFEKDDLLGPLRAGMVPPPHPMYPNTDDGNYYRGEVTESHPSQGVAKND
;
A
#
# COMPACT_ATOMS: atom_id res chain seq x y z
N MET A 1 8.28 -45.85 9.60
CA MET A 1 7.19 -45.02 10.18
C MET A 1 7.33 -43.62 9.62
N ALA A 2 6.93 -43.43 8.37
CA ALA A 2 6.86 -42.13 7.69
C ALA A 2 5.90 -42.26 6.51
N ASP A 3 4.65 -42.56 6.85
CA ASP A 3 3.53 -42.56 5.93
C ASP A 3 2.32 -42.08 6.73
N GLU A 4 1.92 -40.86 6.54
CA GLU A 4 0.58 -40.37 6.86
C GLU A 4 0.55 -38.85 7.04
N LEU A 5 0.76 -38.08 5.97
CA LEU A 5 0.41 -36.65 5.92
C LEU A 5 0.31 -36.16 4.47
N THR A 6 -0.44 -36.91 3.65
CA THR A 6 -1.01 -36.32 2.42
C THR A 6 -2.51 -36.18 2.65
N PRO A 7 -3.08 -34.95 2.72
CA PRO A 7 -4.51 -34.78 2.74
C PRO A 7 -5.08 -35.31 1.42
N ARG A 8 -6.05 -36.25 1.51
CA ARG A 8 -6.78 -36.73 0.35
C ARG A 8 -7.48 -35.55 -0.31
N SER A 9 -7.35 -35.49 -1.61
CA SER A 9 -7.98 -34.48 -2.49
C SER A 9 -9.50 -34.44 -2.43
N ASP A 10 -10.14 -35.31 -1.65
CA ASP A 10 -11.60 -35.49 -1.60
C ASP A 10 -12.28 -34.70 -0.48
N ASP A 11 -11.51 -34.09 0.44
CA ASP A 11 -12.05 -33.36 1.59
C ASP A 11 -12.35 -31.88 1.33
N PHE A 12 -11.96 -31.36 0.16
CA PHE A 12 -12.47 -30.07 -0.30
C PHE A 12 -13.80 -30.35 -1.00
N GLY A 13 -14.92 -30.04 -0.34
CA GLY A 13 -16.29 -30.20 -0.81
C GLY A 13 -16.62 -29.41 -2.08
N LEU A 14 -15.80 -29.54 -3.10
CA LEU A 14 -16.10 -29.14 -4.46
C LEU A 14 -17.13 -30.14 -4.96
N ALA A 15 -18.41 -29.72 -4.93
CA ALA A 15 -19.50 -30.45 -5.59
C ALA A 15 -19.02 -30.84 -6.99
N LYS A 16 -18.94 -32.15 -7.24
CA LYS A 16 -18.61 -32.65 -8.56
C LYS A 16 -19.61 -32.03 -9.55
N ALA A 17 -19.10 -31.17 -10.42
CA ALA A 17 -19.93 -30.59 -11.47
C ALA A 17 -20.58 -31.76 -12.23
N ASP A 18 -21.88 -31.74 -12.30
CA ASP A 18 -22.64 -32.73 -13.04
C ASP A 18 -22.22 -32.69 -14.52
N GLN A 19 -21.35 -33.62 -14.91
CA GLN A 19 -20.84 -33.73 -16.27
C GLN A 19 -21.92 -34.25 -17.27
N SER A 20 -23.16 -34.53 -16.80
CA SER A 20 -24.25 -34.92 -17.66
C SER A 20 -24.83 -33.76 -18.49
N LYS A 21 -24.53 -32.51 -18.11
CA LYS A 21 -24.78 -31.34 -18.95
C LYS A 21 -23.59 -31.11 -19.86
N ALA A 22 -23.55 -31.90 -20.97
CA ALA A 22 -22.64 -31.60 -22.07
C ALA A 22 -22.75 -30.12 -22.45
N PRO A 23 -21.66 -29.42 -22.69
CA PRO A 23 -21.71 -28.05 -23.19
C PRO A 23 -22.54 -28.09 -24.48
N ILE A 24 -23.48 -27.17 -24.59
CA ILE A 24 -24.36 -27.06 -25.77
C ILE A 24 -23.46 -26.69 -26.95
N THR A 25 -22.95 -27.71 -27.64
CA THR A 25 -22.19 -27.54 -28.89
C THR A 25 -23.16 -27.55 -30.08
N ASN A 26 -24.28 -26.86 -29.95
CA ASN A 26 -25.11 -26.59 -31.11
C ASN A 26 -24.54 -25.35 -31.80
N HIS A 27 -23.51 -25.54 -32.60
CA HIS A 27 -23.24 -24.69 -33.75
C HIS A 27 -24.37 -24.87 -34.77
N GLU A 28 -25.58 -24.59 -34.35
CA GLU A 28 -26.62 -24.24 -35.34
C GLU A 28 -26.12 -22.99 -36.03
N SER A 29 -25.91 -23.08 -37.33
CA SER A 29 -25.57 -21.95 -38.18
C SER A 29 -26.52 -20.81 -37.82
N ALA A 30 -25.94 -19.74 -37.27
CA ALA A 30 -26.71 -18.61 -36.74
C ALA A 30 -27.57 -18.09 -37.90
N SER A 31 -28.87 -18.33 -37.83
CA SER A 31 -29.82 -17.85 -38.84
C SER A 31 -29.62 -16.34 -39.00
N PHE A 32 -29.62 -15.81 -40.19
CA PHE A 32 -29.45 -14.38 -40.49
C PHE A 32 -30.34 -13.48 -39.63
N SER A 33 -31.53 -13.97 -39.28
CA SER A 33 -32.45 -13.30 -38.36
C SER A 33 -31.88 -13.16 -36.93
N LYS A 34 -31.16 -14.16 -36.43
CA LYS A 34 -30.52 -14.08 -35.10
C LYS A 34 -29.37 -13.03 -35.07
N GLN A 35 -28.66 -12.90 -36.17
CA GLN A 35 -27.61 -11.86 -36.32
C GLN A 35 -28.24 -10.46 -36.35
N LEU A 36 -29.34 -10.26 -37.07
CA LEU A 36 -30.05 -8.98 -37.07
C LEU A 36 -30.59 -8.59 -35.67
N ILE A 37 -31.07 -9.57 -34.90
CA ILE A 37 -31.51 -9.33 -33.52
C ILE A 37 -30.31 -8.88 -32.66
N GLY A 38 -29.12 -9.47 -32.82
CA GLY A 38 -27.90 -9.05 -32.15
C GLY A 38 -27.54 -7.57 -32.42
N PHE A 39 -27.58 -7.19 -33.71
CA PHE A 39 -27.37 -5.77 -34.10
C PHE A 39 -28.44 -4.84 -33.53
N TRP A 40 -29.69 -5.26 -33.48
CA TRP A 40 -30.77 -4.45 -32.90
C TRP A 40 -30.57 -4.22 -31.39
N VAL A 41 -30.11 -5.25 -30.65
CA VAL A 41 -29.82 -5.13 -29.23
C VAL A 41 -28.68 -4.11 -28.98
N THR A 42 -27.60 -4.21 -29.75
CA THR A 42 -26.47 -3.28 -29.62
C THR A 42 -26.86 -1.84 -30.02
N PHE A 43 -27.63 -1.70 -31.12
CA PHE A 43 -28.15 -0.39 -31.54
C PHE A 43 -29.03 0.26 -30.46
N LYS A 44 -29.92 -0.50 -29.83
CA LYS A 44 -30.77 -0.02 -28.74
C LYS A 44 -29.95 0.42 -27.51
N THR A 45 -28.79 -0.21 -27.24
CA THR A 45 -27.96 0.17 -26.12
C THR A 45 -27.28 1.53 -26.28
N MET A 46 -27.09 2.01 -27.52
CA MET A 46 -26.53 3.36 -27.79
C MET A 46 -27.41 4.49 -27.25
N PHE A 47 -28.72 4.25 -27.11
CA PHE A 47 -29.69 5.24 -26.59
C PHE A 47 -29.94 5.09 -25.07
N LYS A 48 -29.24 4.20 -24.39
CA LYS A 48 -29.33 4.09 -22.93
C LYS A 48 -28.54 5.20 -22.26
N LYS A 49 -28.97 5.57 -21.05
CA LYS A 49 -28.22 6.52 -20.22
C LYS A 49 -26.80 5.99 -19.97
N VAL A 50 -25.81 6.83 -20.17
CA VAL A 50 -24.39 6.53 -19.89
C VAL A 50 -24.19 6.37 -18.38
N ASN A 51 -23.55 5.28 -17.96
CA ASN A 51 -23.20 4.99 -16.56
C ASN A 51 -21.70 5.19 -16.27
N THR A 52 -20.94 5.67 -17.24
CA THR A 52 -19.51 5.89 -17.10
C THR A 52 -19.23 7.18 -16.34
N VAL A 53 -18.22 7.16 -15.48
CA VAL A 53 -17.67 8.34 -14.83
C VAL A 53 -16.65 8.97 -15.77
N GLN A 54 -16.70 10.29 -15.91
CA GLN A 54 -15.78 11.04 -16.79
C GLN A 54 -14.45 11.28 -16.06
N TYR A 55 -13.59 10.26 -16.03
CA TYR A 55 -12.22 10.39 -15.55
C TYR A 55 -11.37 11.09 -16.65
N PRO A 56 -10.48 12.07 -16.35
CA PRO A 56 -10.03 12.47 -15.00
C PRO A 56 -10.83 13.64 -14.37
N GLU A 57 -11.84 14.21 -15.06
CA GLU A 57 -12.60 15.37 -14.60
C GLU A 57 -13.40 15.08 -13.33
N VAL A 58 -13.97 13.87 -13.27
CA VAL A 58 -14.69 13.38 -12.09
C VAL A 58 -13.98 12.10 -11.61
N LYS A 59 -13.45 12.12 -10.39
CA LYS A 59 -12.84 10.97 -9.72
C LYS A 59 -13.85 10.35 -8.77
N GLU A 60 -13.93 9.03 -8.79
CA GLU A 60 -14.70 8.31 -7.77
C GLU A 60 -13.98 8.35 -6.42
N PRO A 61 -14.71 8.54 -5.31
CA PRO A 61 -14.11 8.49 -3.99
C PRO A 61 -13.60 7.07 -3.72
N THR A 62 -12.38 6.98 -3.20
CA THR A 62 -11.79 5.70 -2.82
C THR A 62 -12.45 5.15 -1.56
N ALA A 63 -12.46 3.82 -1.38
CA ALA A 63 -12.96 3.19 -0.16
C ALA A 63 -12.11 3.60 1.06
N GLU A 64 -12.69 3.56 2.27
CA GLU A 64 -12.01 3.95 3.52
C GLU A 64 -10.74 3.14 3.80
N ARG A 65 -10.71 1.86 3.40
CA ARG A 65 -9.55 0.98 3.53
C ARG A 65 -8.90 0.68 2.17
N PHE A 66 -8.77 1.71 1.37
CA PHE A 66 -8.14 1.58 0.06
C PHE A 66 -6.63 1.34 0.21
N HIS A 67 -6.10 0.39 -0.58
CA HIS A 67 -4.68 0.09 -0.64
C HIS A 67 -4.04 0.84 -1.80
N GLY A 68 -3.76 2.13 -1.60
CA GLY A 68 -3.05 2.96 -2.57
C GLY A 68 -1.54 3.03 -2.31
N ARG A 69 -0.91 4.14 -2.68
CA ARG A 69 0.53 4.35 -2.52
C ARG A 69 0.96 4.28 -1.05
N HIS A 70 2.10 3.68 -0.80
CA HIS A 70 2.71 3.62 0.53
C HIS A 70 3.22 4.99 0.97
N GLN A 71 3.21 5.21 2.29
CA GLN A 71 3.79 6.39 2.93
C GLN A 71 4.53 5.98 4.19
N LEU A 72 5.75 6.48 4.35
CA LEU A 72 6.51 6.40 5.59
C LEU A 72 6.14 7.58 6.50
N ASN A 73 5.67 7.27 7.70
CA ASN A 73 5.20 8.27 8.63
C ASN A 73 6.33 8.83 9.50
N ARG A 74 6.09 10.04 10.02
CA ARG A 74 6.95 10.74 10.97
C ARG A 74 6.28 10.85 12.33
N HIS A 75 7.09 11.05 13.34
CA HIS A 75 6.65 11.47 14.66
C HIS A 75 6.32 12.98 14.67
N PRO A 76 5.61 13.49 15.70
CA PRO A 76 5.21 14.90 15.76
C PRO A 76 6.36 15.91 15.74
N ASP A 77 7.54 15.53 16.17
CA ASP A 77 8.76 16.33 16.14
C ASP A 77 9.51 16.33 14.80
N GLY A 78 9.14 15.40 13.88
CA GLY A 78 9.73 15.25 12.56
C GLY A 78 10.62 14.03 12.40
N LEU A 79 10.99 13.33 13.49
CA LEU A 79 11.73 12.06 13.42
C LEU A 79 10.93 11.01 12.64
N GLU A 80 11.65 10.15 11.95
CA GLU A 80 11.06 9.06 11.17
C GLU A 80 10.61 7.93 12.10
N LYS A 81 9.47 7.29 11.79
CA LYS A 81 9.02 6.12 12.55
C LYS A 81 9.73 4.83 12.13
N CYS A 82 10.39 4.83 10.97
CA CYS A 82 11.07 3.65 10.45
C CYS A 82 12.40 3.42 11.16
N ILE A 83 12.55 2.24 11.75
CA ILE A 83 13.78 1.80 12.45
C ILE A 83 14.65 0.89 11.58
N GLY A 84 14.33 0.67 10.31
CA GLY A 84 15.12 -0.18 9.43
C GLY A 84 15.19 -1.65 9.86
N CYS A 85 14.09 -2.20 10.38
CA CYS A 85 14.05 -3.59 10.88
C CYS A 85 13.86 -4.64 9.77
N GLU A 86 13.62 -4.23 8.54
CA GLU A 86 13.48 -5.07 7.33
C GLU A 86 12.26 -6.03 7.32
N LEU A 87 11.45 -6.08 8.38
CA LEU A 87 10.30 -6.99 8.47
C LEU A 87 9.27 -6.79 7.34
N CYS A 88 9.11 -5.57 6.85
CA CYS A 88 8.25 -5.29 5.70
C CYS A 88 8.78 -5.90 4.40
N ALA A 89 10.09 -5.95 4.21
CA ALA A 89 10.72 -6.61 3.06
C ALA A 89 10.52 -8.12 3.13
N TRP A 90 10.73 -8.72 4.31
CA TRP A 90 10.51 -10.15 4.54
C TRP A 90 9.05 -10.58 4.35
N ALA A 91 8.10 -9.72 4.73
CA ALA A 91 6.68 -9.98 4.56
C ALA A 91 6.16 -9.77 3.13
N CYS A 92 6.97 -9.21 2.23
CA CYS A 92 6.55 -8.88 0.88
C CYS A 92 6.55 -10.12 -0.03
N PRO A 93 5.37 -10.61 -0.49
CA PRO A 93 5.31 -11.81 -1.34
C PRO A 93 5.83 -11.56 -2.77
N ALA A 94 5.93 -10.28 -3.18
CA ALA A 94 6.37 -9.88 -4.51
C ALA A 94 7.83 -9.41 -4.55
N ASP A 95 8.54 -9.47 -3.41
CA ASP A 95 9.93 -9.01 -3.27
C ASP A 95 10.12 -7.59 -3.86
N ALA A 96 9.18 -6.70 -3.50
CA ALA A 96 9.09 -5.35 -4.03
C ALA A 96 9.78 -4.30 -3.14
N ILE A 97 10.16 -4.65 -1.90
CA ILE A 97 10.66 -3.73 -0.89
C ILE A 97 12.12 -4.06 -0.58
N TYR A 98 12.95 -3.04 -0.63
CA TYR A 98 14.34 -3.10 -0.21
C TYR A 98 14.60 -2.14 0.93
N VAL A 99 15.20 -2.61 2.01
CA VAL A 99 15.47 -1.81 3.22
C VAL A 99 16.88 -2.09 3.71
N GLU A 100 17.60 -1.04 4.08
CA GLU A 100 18.85 -1.12 4.83
C GLU A 100 18.73 -0.26 6.09
N GLY A 101 18.98 -0.88 7.24
CA GLY A 101 19.08 -0.17 8.49
C GLY A 101 20.49 0.41 8.73
N ALA A 102 20.57 1.46 9.53
CA ALA A 102 21.82 2.00 10.03
C ALA A 102 21.64 2.47 11.48
N ASP A 103 22.76 2.64 12.19
CA ASP A 103 22.74 3.10 13.56
C ASP A 103 22.65 4.64 13.61
N ASN A 104 21.82 5.13 14.52
CA ASN A 104 21.74 6.56 14.83
C ASN A 104 23.01 7.03 15.56
N LYS A 105 23.30 8.30 15.42
CA LYS A 105 24.35 8.96 16.21
C LYS A 105 23.70 9.73 17.35
N ASP A 106 24.34 9.68 18.52
CA ASP A 106 23.88 10.45 19.68
C ASP A 106 23.73 11.94 19.36
N GLY A 107 22.54 12.49 19.64
CA GLY A 107 22.24 13.89 19.40
C GLY A 107 21.93 14.25 17.92
N ALA A 108 22.08 13.32 17.00
CA ALA A 108 21.78 13.48 15.56
C ALA A 108 21.00 12.28 15.02
N GLN A 109 19.81 12.11 15.54
CA GLN A 109 18.96 10.95 15.27
C GLN A 109 18.03 11.20 14.08
N PHE A 110 17.83 10.15 13.27
CA PHE A 110 16.82 10.13 12.21
C PHE A 110 15.51 9.54 12.69
N SER A 111 15.57 8.56 13.59
CA SER A 111 14.42 7.94 14.24
C SER A 111 14.67 7.83 15.75
N PRO A 112 13.63 7.65 16.59
CA PRO A 112 13.83 7.34 18.00
C PRO A 112 14.57 6.01 18.18
N GLY A 113 15.47 5.95 19.18
CA GLY A 113 16.25 4.78 19.49
C GLY A 113 17.57 4.65 18.71
N GLU A 114 18.12 3.45 18.68
CA GLU A 114 19.48 3.18 18.20
C GLU A 114 19.60 3.09 16.67
N ARG A 115 18.51 2.73 15.96
CA ARG A 115 18.53 2.42 14.52
C ARG A 115 17.49 3.20 13.72
N TYR A 116 17.81 3.45 12.45
CA TYR A 116 16.88 4.07 11.49
C TYR A 116 16.96 3.37 10.12
N GLY A 117 15.96 3.58 9.28
CA GLY A 117 15.99 3.13 7.89
C GLY A 117 16.85 4.07 7.05
N LYS A 118 18.08 3.65 6.73
CA LYS A 118 19.01 4.42 5.90
C LYS A 118 18.58 4.43 4.44
N VAL A 119 18.33 3.24 3.90
CA VAL A 119 17.79 3.05 2.55
C VAL A 119 16.42 2.43 2.68
N TYR A 120 15.46 2.95 1.94
CA TYR A 120 14.13 2.38 1.83
C TYR A 120 13.62 2.57 0.40
N GLN A 121 13.29 1.48 -0.25
CA GLN A 121 12.89 1.52 -1.65
C GLN A 121 11.69 0.59 -1.88
N ILE A 122 10.71 1.04 -2.67
CA ILE A 122 9.59 0.22 -3.13
C ILE A 122 9.55 0.25 -4.65
N ASN A 123 9.60 -0.94 -5.24
CA ASN A 123 9.39 -1.11 -6.68
C ASN A 123 7.91 -1.33 -6.98
N TYR A 124 7.20 -0.29 -7.40
CA TYR A 124 5.78 -0.36 -7.73
C TYR A 124 5.45 -1.17 -8.97
N LEU A 125 6.46 -1.52 -9.79
CA LEU A 125 6.28 -2.45 -10.90
C LEU A 125 6.17 -3.92 -10.44
N ARG A 126 6.59 -4.21 -9.20
CA ARG A 126 6.45 -5.53 -8.56
C ARG A 126 5.36 -5.56 -7.51
N CYS A 127 5.11 -4.43 -6.85
CA CYS A 127 4.15 -4.34 -5.75
C CYS A 127 2.74 -4.70 -6.21
N ILE A 128 2.08 -5.59 -5.46
CA ILE A 128 0.69 -6.02 -5.70
C ILE A 128 -0.32 -5.34 -4.76
N PHE A 129 0.11 -4.36 -3.98
CA PHE A 129 -0.73 -3.60 -3.03
C PHE A 129 -1.49 -4.46 -2.01
N CYS A 130 -0.94 -5.60 -1.60
CA CYS A 130 -1.60 -6.54 -0.67
C CYS A 130 -1.69 -6.03 0.78
N GLY A 131 -0.81 -5.09 1.20
CA GLY A 131 -0.81 -4.53 2.55
C GLY A 131 -0.10 -5.34 3.63
N LEU A 132 0.45 -6.52 3.34
CA LEU A 132 1.15 -7.36 4.33
C LEU A 132 2.36 -6.65 4.97
N CYS A 133 3.03 -5.77 4.22
CA CYS A 133 4.14 -4.97 4.73
C CYS A 133 3.72 -4.00 5.84
N ILE A 134 2.48 -3.50 5.81
CA ILE A 134 1.93 -2.61 6.86
C ILE A 134 1.68 -3.39 8.14
N GLU A 135 1.09 -4.58 8.00
CA GLU A 135 0.79 -5.46 9.14
C GLU A 135 2.07 -5.94 9.83
N ALA A 136 3.13 -6.17 9.04
CA ALA A 136 4.43 -6.58 9.55
C ALA A 136 5.21 -5.44 10.24
N CYS A 137 4.82 -4.18 10.08
CA CYS A 137 5.57 -3.04 10.61
C CYS A 137 5.32 -2.83 12.11
N PRO A 138 6.31 -3.06 13.00
CA PRO A 138 6.11 -2.99 14.45
C PRO A 138 5.89 -1.56 14.94
N THR A 139 6.47 -0.56 14.27
CA THR A 139 6.41 0.85 14.66
C THR A 139 5.28 1.62 13.96
N ARG A 140 4.48 0.96 13.13
CA ARG A 140 3.45 1.60 12.28
C ARG A 140 4.04 2.76 11.46
N ALA A 141 5.29 2.61 11.04
CA ALA A 141 5.96 3.57 10.18
C ALA A 141 5.36 3.59 8.78
N LEU A 142 4.98 2.43 8.27
CA LEU A 142 4.45 2.27 6.92
C LEU A 142 2.92 2.26 6.95
N THR A 143 2.31 3.06 6.10
CA THR A 143 0.84 3.09 5.88
C THR A 143 0.56 3.19 4.39
N MET A 144 -0.66 2.89 3.98
CA MET A 144 -1.15 3.14 2.63
C MET A 144 -2.04 4.38 2.59
N THR A 145 -1.95 5.12 1.52
CA THR A 145 -2.74 6.32 1.24
C THR A 145 -3.89 5.99 0.28
N ASN A 146 -4.69 6.99 -0.04
CA ASN A 146 -5.73 6.89 -1.06
C ASN A 146 -5.23 7.26 -2.46
N GLU A 147 -3.93 7.49 -2.62
CA GLU A 147 -3.33 7.82 -3.92
C GLU A 147 -3.15 6.56 -4.77
N TYR A 148 -3.71 6.57 -5.97
CA TYR A 148 -3.67 5.44 -6.92
C TYR A 148 -3.12 5.82 -8.30
N GLU A 149 -2.92 7.12 -8.54
CA GLU A 149 -2.44 7.64 -9.83
C GLU A 149 -0.91 7.54 -9.91
N LEU A 150 -0.41 6.34 -10.20
CA LEU A 150 1.02 6.00 -10.22
C LEU A 150 1.56 5.76 -11.63
N ALA A 151 0.88 6.26 -12.66
CA ALA A 151 1.34 6.08 -14.02
C ALA A 151 2.48 7.05 -14.38
N ASP A 152 3.53 6.53 -14.99
CA ASP A 152 4.63 7.34 -15.53
C ASP A 152 5.14 6.76 -16.86
N SER A 153 5.86 7.59 -17.62
CA SER A 153 6.42 7.23 -18.92
C SER A 153 7.68 6.36 -18.83
N THR A 154 8.33 6.32 -17.67
CA THR A 154 9.59 5.59 -17.47
C THR A 154 9.49 4.64 -16.27
N ARG A 155 10.06 3.44 -16.44
CA ARG A 155 10.04 2.42 -15.38
C ARG A 155 10.79 2.86 -14.11
N GLY A 156 11.87 3.60 -14.25
CA GLY A 156 12.70 4.07 -13.14
C GLY A 156 11.95 4.96 -12.15
N LYS A 157 11.01 5.76 -12.64
CA LYS A 157 10.20 6.63 -11.80
C LYS A 157 9.15 5.89 -10.94
N LEU A 158 8.90 4.63 -11.25
CA LEU A 158 8.03 3.76 -10.44
C LEU A 158 8.79 2.96 -9.38
N ILE A 159 10.08 3.24 -9.22
CA ILE A 159 10.89 2.80 -8.09
C ILE A 159 10.99 3.99 -7.15
N PHE A 160 10.19 3.96 -6.09
CA PHE A 160 10.14 5.05 -5.11
C PHE A 160 11.18 4.84 -4.05
N GLU A 161 11.98 5.86 -3.82
CA GLU A 161 12.98 5.89 -2.77
C GLU A 161 12.40 6.45 -1.46
N LYS A 162 13.21 6.46 -0.43
CA LYS A 162 12.82 6.90 0.91
C LYS A 162 12.21 8.30 0.92
N ASP A 163 12.83 9.23 0.20
CA ASP A 163 12.39 10.63 0.15
C ASP A 163 11.03 10.80 -0.52
N ASP A 164 10.72 9.98 -1.53
CA ASP A 164 9.42 9.96 -2.21
C ASP A 164 8.32 9.36 -1.31
N LEU A 165 8.71 8.46 -0.40
CA LEU A 165 7.78 7.75 0.47
C LEU A 165 7.53 8.47 1.80
N LEU A 166 8.46 9.31 2.24
CA LEU A 166 8.34 10.04 3.50
C LEU A 166 7.18 11.03 3.47
N GLY A 167 6.37 11.00 4.52
CA GLY A 167 5.33 11.99 4.73
C GLY A 167 5.91 13.40 4.82
N PRO A 168 5.21 14.41 4.28
CA PRO A 168 5.67 15.80 4.30
C PRO A 168 5.84 16.30 5.74
N LEU A 169 6.82 17.18 5.94
CA LEU A 169 6.99 17.88 7.20
C LEU A 169 5.79 18.83 7.41
N ARG A 170 5.17 18.71 8.59
CA ARG A 170 4.06 19.59 9.02
C ARG A 170 4.61 20.77 9.82
N ALA A 171 3.78 21.79 10.05
CA ALA A 171 4.13 22.91 10.91
C ALA A 171 4.55 22.42 12.30
N GLY A 172 5.70 22.88 12.78
CA GLY A 172 6.29 22.46 14.06
C GLY A 172 7.20 21.24 14.00
N MET A 173 7.30 20.53 12.88
CA MET A 173 8.26 19.44 12.69
C MET A 173 9.62 19.99 12.25
N VAL A 174 10.69 19.36 12.75
CA VAL A 174 12.08 19.64 12.34
C VAL A 174 12.55 18.51 11.41
N PRO A 175 13.22 18.83 10.30
CA PRO A 175 13.80 17.79 9.46
C PRO A 175 14.91 17.06 10.22
N PRO A 176 14.93 15.71 10.24
CA PRO A 176 16.03 14.95 10.84
C PRO A 176 17.33 15.15 10.03
N PRO A 177 18.53 15.03 10.67
CA PRO A 177 18.73 14.53 12.02
C PRO A 177 18.62 15.59 13.10
N HIS A 178 18.01 15.25 14.24
CA HIS A 178 17.98 16.08 15.45
C HIS A 178 17.84 15.18 16.71
N PRO A 179 18.14 15.68 17.94
CA PRO A 179 17.96 14.90 19.14
C PRO A 179 16.47 14.60 19.42
N MET A 180 16.21 13.54 20.18
CA MET A 180 14.86 13.25 20.69
C MET A 180 14.35 14.38 21.59
N TYR A 181 13.02 14.40 21.80
CA TYR A 181 12.40 15.35 22.72
C TYR A 181 12.99 15.20 24.14
N PRO A 182 13.31 16.30 24.84
CA PRO A 182 13.93 16.22 26.16
C PRO A 182 13.12 15.38 27.15
N ASN A 183 13.83 14.57 27.95
CA ASN A 183 13.26 13.67 28.96
C ASN A 183 12.31 12.58 28.41
N THR A 184 12.48 12.19 27.15
CA THR A 184 11.75 11.07 26.54
C THR A 184 12.72 9.97 26.12
N ASP A 185 12.23 8.73 26.15
CA ASP A 185 12.91 7.57 25.58
C ASP A 185 12.23 7.13 24.26
N ASP A 186 12.81 6.18 23.58
CA ASP A 186 12.25 5.61 22.35
C ASP A 186 10.87 4.97 22.59
N GLY A 187 10.66 4.37 23.76
CA GLY A 187 9.38 3.79 24.15
C GLY A 187 8.24 4.79 24.18
N ASN A 188 8.48 6.03 24.63
CA ASN A 188 7.47 7.09 24.65
C ASN A 188 7.00 7.45 23.23
N TYR A 189 7.93 7.50 22.27
CA TYR A 189 7.60 7.75 20.86
C TYR A 189 6.70 6.67 20.28
N TYR A 190 7.03 5.40 20.51
CA TYR A 190 6.26 4.27 19.92
C TYR A 190 4.93 4.03 20.61
N ARG A 191 4.77 4.40 21.87
CA ARG A 191 3.47 4.42 22.57
C ARG A 191 2.59 5.60 22.15
N GLY A 192 3.16 6.61 21.46
CA GLY A 192 2.43 7.80 21.04
C GLY A 192 2.25 8.82 22.16
N GLU A 193 3.10 8.78 23.18
CA GLU A 193 3.09 9.72 24.33
C GLU A 193 3.69 11.07 23.94
N VAL A 194 4.54 11.11 22.89
CA VAL A 194 5.10 12.34 22.34
C VAL A 194 4.10 12.93 21.34
N THR A 195 3.38 13.94 21.76
CA THR A 195 2.34 14.62 20.96
C THR A 195 2.73 16.02 20.52
N GLU A 196 3.80 16.59 21.10
CA GLU A 196 4.25 17.94 20.81
C GLU A 196 5.33 17.95 19.73
N SER A 197 5.38 19.05 18.97
CA SER A 197 6.45 19.33 18.02
C SER A 197 7.74 19.73 18.77
N HIS A 198 8.90 19.58 18.10
CA HIS A 198 10.21 19.81 18.70
C HIS A 198 10.34 21.23 19.29
N PRO A 199 10.85 21.39 20.54
CA PRO A 199 10.86 22.65 21.27
C PRO A 199 11.77 23.74 20.65
N SER A 200 12.72 23.38 19.77
CA SER A 200 13.59 24.35 19.10
C SER A 200 12.90 25.24 18.06
N GLN A 201 11.66 24.90 17.67
CA GLN A 201 10.89 25.70 16.73
C GLN A 201 9.67 26.32 17.40
N GLY A 202 9.82 27.16 18.38
CA GLY A 202 8.75 27.87 19.07
C GLY A 202 7.40 27.82 18.30
N VAL A 203 6.57 26.86 18.62
CA VAL A 203 5.22 26.79 18.07
C VAL A 203 4.51 28.05 18.51
N ALA A 204 4.25 28.96 17.58
CA ALA A 204 3.28 30.01 17.82
C ALA A 204 1.97 29.29 18.17
N LYS A 205 1.61 29.29 19.45
CA LYS A 205 0.26 28.89 19.88
C LYS A 205 -0.66 29.85 19.17
N ASN A 206 -1.34 29.36 18.16
CA ASN A 206 -2.50 30.05 17.62
C ASN A 206 -3.59 29.88 18.67
N ASP A 207 -3.76 30.93 19.50
CA ASP A 207 -4.91 31.12 20.37
C ASP A 207 -6.20 31.28 19.55
#